data_eadbc678fdaf6d28e3db2ca0a53471ef
#
_entry.id   eadbc678fdaf6d28e3db2ca0a53471ef
#
_cell.length_a   1.000
_cell.length_b   1.000
_cell.length_c   1.000
_cell.angle_alpha   90.00
_cell.angle_beta   90.00
_cell.angle_gamma   90.00
#
_symmetry.space_group_name_H-M   'P 1'
#
loop_
_entity.id
_entity.type
_entity.pdbx_description
1 polymer ?
#
loop_
_entity_poly.entity_id
_entity_poly.type
_entity_poly.pdbx_seq_one_letter_code
_entity_poly.pdbx_strand_id
1 'polypeptide(L)'
;GHSGLEINEGRGNANKLMARFVHEAIAEFGARLATWHGGTMRNAIPFECEVVLTLPKENVEALKENVEEWRKLFNHEFRTIEENIQFFTEDVETPAFETPEEIQDNLLDAIYGCHNGVLRMIPVFPSVVETSSNLAIIDIEGGHAYFKLLARSANESMKEYIATTLESTFSMAGMKVEMSGSYGGWDSAPHGAALPRALRRGGYRAGRPRRSGVLCHPRQVSAPRRSVVRPDNALAAYHI
;
A
#
# COMPACT_ATOMS: atom_id res chain seq x y z
N GLY A 1 -8.80 5.58 8.11
CA GLY A 1 -8.52 4.94 9.40
C GLY A 1 -7.08 5.17 9.86
N HIS A 2 -6.86 5.07 11.17
CA HIS A 2 -5.52 5.22 11.74
C HIS A 2 -4.76 3.89 11.69
N SER A 3 -3.60 3.85 11.01
CA SER A 3 -2.82 2.63 10.78
C SER A 3 -2.26 1.91 12.04
N GLY A 4 -2.53 2.41 13.21
CA GLY A 4 -2.09 1.79 14.47
C GLY A 4 -3.23 1.43 15.42
N LEU A 5 -4.39 2.04 15.26
CA LEU A 5 -5.55 1.81 16.14
C LEU A 5 -6.66 1.03 15.43
N GLU A 6 -6.75 1.18 14.10
CA GLU A 6 -7.84 0.62 13.29
C GLU A 6 -7.32 -0.37 12.23
N ILE A 7 -6.02 -0.72 12.25
CA ILE A 7 -5.41 -1.63 11.27
C ILE A 7 -6.00 -3.05 11.31
N ASN A 8 -6.58 -3.43 12.44
CA ASN A 8 -7.25 -4.72 12.64
C ASN A 8 -8.77 -4.67 12.41
N GLU A 9 -9.31 -3.54 11.99
CA GLU A 9 -10.75 -3.40 11.71
C GLU A 9 -11.12 -3.91 10.31
N GLY A 10 -10.13 -4.25 9.49
CA GLY A 10 -10.36 -4.77 8.14
C GLY A 10 -10.70 -3.70 7.09
N ARG A 11 -10.42 -2.42 7.39
CA ARG A 11 -10.65 -1.32 6.44
C ARG A 11 -9.87 -1.50 5.13
N GLY A 12 -10.47 -1.08 4.03
CA GLY A 12 -9.84 -1.07 2.73
C GLY A 12 -8.60 -0.15 2.70
N ASN A 13 -7.50 -0.64 2.12
CA ASN A 13 -6.35 0.18 1.76
C ASN A 13 -6.47 0.50 0.27
N ALA A 14 -6.73 1.76 -0.09
CA ALA A 14 -6.98 2.17 -1.47
C ALA A 14 -5.86 1.77 -2.43
N ASN A 15 -4.59 1.85 -2.01
CA ASN A 15 -3.45 1.38 -2.82
C ASN A 15 -3.52 -0.12 -3.12
N LYS A 16 -3.91 -0.92 -2.14
CA LYS A 16 -4.03 -2.38 -2.31
C LYS A 16 -5.23 -2.78 -3.15
N LEU A 17 -6.34 -2.06 -3.02
CA LEU A 17 -7.53 -2.28 -3.86
C LEU A 17 -7.23 -1.90 -5.31
N MET A 18 -6.63 -0.73 -5.53
CA MET A 18 -6.21 -0.28 -6.85
C MET A 18 -5.21 -1.25 -7.49
N ALA A 19 -4.28 -1.82 -6.74
CA ALA A 19 -3.32 -2.80 -7.27
C ALA A 19 -4.00 -4.05 -7.85
N ARG A 20 -5.10 -4.49 -7.25
CA ARG A 20 -5.87 -5.64 -7.76
C ARG A 20 -6.47 -5.34 -9.13
N PHE A 21 -7.08 -4.16 -9.27
CA PHE A 21 -7.63 -3.70 -10.53
C PHE A 21 -6.55 -3.49 -11.60
N VAL A 22 -5.47 -2.78 -11.27
CA VAL A 22 -4.38 -2.49 -12.22
C VAL A 22 -3.70 -3.75 -12.71
N HIS A 23 -3.54 -4.75 -11.85
CA HIS A 23 -2.99 -6.04 -12.25
C HIS A 23 -3.84 -6.71 -13.34
N GLU A 24 -5.15 -6.73 -13.18
CA GLU A 24 -6.07 -7.27 -14.20
C GLU A 24 -6.10 -6.39 -15.46
N ALA A 25 -6.13 -5.06 -15.29
CA ALA A 25 -6.14 -4.13 -16.42
C ALA A 25 -4.90 -4.31 -17.32
N ILE A 26 -3.74 -4.56 -16.75
CA ILE A 26 -2.51 -4.85 -17.51
C ILE A 26 -2.60 -6.21 -18.19
N ALA A 27 -3.00 -7.26 -17.46
CA ALA A 27 -3.00 -8.63 -17.96
C ALA A 27 -4.06 -8.85 -19.07
N GLU A 28 -5.28 -8.33 -18.87
CA GLU A 28 -6.42 -8.66 -19.73
C GLU A 28 -6.69 -7.59 -20.79
N PHE A 29 -6.38 -6.32 -20.49
CA PHE A 29 -6.73 -5.21 -21.38
C PHE A 29 -5.53 -4.52 -22.02
N GLY A 30 -4.31 -4.97 -21.70
CA GLY A 30 -3.07 -4.39 -22.24
C GLY A 30 -2.81 -2.97 -21.75
N ALA A 31 -3.29 -2.64 -20.56
CA ALA A 31 -3.08 -1.34 -19.95
C ALA A 31 -1.60 -1.09 -19.61
N ARG A 32 -1.19 0.17 -19.59
CA ARG A 32 0.15 0.61 -19.21
C ARG A 32 0.05 1.70 -18.16
N LEU A 33 0.90 1.62 -17.14
CA LEU A 33 0.94 2.59 -16.05
C LEU A 33 1.63 3.88 -16.47
N ALA A 34 0.94 5.00 -16.32
CA ALA A 34 1.53 6.33 -16.47
C ALA A 34 1.82 6.99 -15.12
N THR A 35 0.82 7.10 -14.23
CA THR A 35 1.00 7.66 -12.89
C THR A 35 0.25 6.85 -11.83
N TRP A 36 0.69 6.99 -10.58
CA TRP A 36 0.02 6.44 -9.40
C TRP A 36 0.18 7.40 -8.23
N HIS A 37 -0.91 7.90 -7.70
CA HIS A 37 -0.94 8.75 -6.51
C HIS A 37 -1.91 8.16 -5.50
N GLY A 38 -1.40 7.65 -4.39
CA GLY A 38 -2.24 7.01 -3.38
C GLY A 38 -1.78 7.29 -1.97
N GLY A 39 -2.70 7.82 -1.16
CA GLY A 39 -2.46 8.17 0.24
C GLY A 39 -1.59 9.40 0.43
N THR A 40 -1.83 10.12 1.51
CA THR A 40 -1.14 11.39 1.82
C THR A 40 -0.39 11.36 3.17
N MET A 41 -0.77 10.46 4.07
CA MET A 41 -0.22 10.39 5.43
C MET A 41 0.29 8.98 5.77
N ARG A 42 1.54 8.88 6.21
CA ARG A 42 2.16 7.58 6.53
C ARG A 42 1.48 6.81 7.69
N ASN A 43 0.78 7.51 8.57
CA ASN A 43 0.10 6.94 9.74
C ASN A 43 -1.41 6.73 9.53
N ALA A 44 -1.90 6.96 8.33
CA ALA A 44 -3.27 6.64 7.93
C ALA A 44 -3.29 5.44 6.98
N ILE A 45 -4.35 4.64 7.06
CA ILE A 45 -4.70 3.69 6.00
C ILE A 45 -5.17 4.57 4.83
N PRO A 46 -4.57 4.49 3.62
CA PRO A 46 -4.98 5.32 2.50
C PRO A 46 -6.44 5.04 2.14
N PHE A 47 -7.22 6.11 2.04
CA PHE A 47 -8.64 6.07 1.71
C PHE A 47 -8.92 6.53 0.27
N GLU A 48 -7.89 7.02 -0.42
CA GLU A 48 -7.95 7.49 -1.80
C GLU A 48 -6.72 7.03 -2.58
N CYS A 49 -6.94 6.74 -3.86
CA CYS A 49 -5.90 6.38 -4.80
C CYS A 49 -6.35 6.76 -6.22
N GLU A 50 -5.48 7.43 -6.95
CA GLU A 50 -5.65 7.78 -8.34
C GLU A 50 -4.56 7.11 -9.18
N VAL A 51 -4.95 6.53 -10.32
CA VAL A 51 -4.01 5.91 -11.26
C VAL A 51 -4.38 6.34 -12.67
N VAL A 52 -3.39 6.77 -13.45
CA VAL A 52 -3.56 7.01 -14.87
C VAL A 52 -2.98 5.85 -15.65
N LEU A 53 -3.82 5.25 -16.48
CA LEU A 53 -3.47 4.16 -17.38
C LEU A 53 -3.66 4.60 -18.83
N THR A 54 -2.80 4.11 -19.70
CA THR A 54 -3.00 4.12 -21.15
C THR A 54 -3.36 2.70 -21.60
N LEU A 55 -4.18 2.56 -22.62
CA LEU A 55 -4.58 1.25 -23.13
C LEU A 55 -4.98 1.35 -24.62
N PRO A 56 -5.01 0.21 -25.35
CA PRO A 56 -5.50 0.17 -26.72
C PRO A 56 -6.95 0.68 -26.80
N LYS A 57 -7.25 1.51 -27.81
CA LYS A 57 -8.58 2.13 -27.95
C LYS A 57 -9.73 1.12 -27.99
N GLU A 58 -9.49 -0.02 -28.62
CA GLU A 58 -10.46 -1.11 -28.73
C GLU A 58 -10.84 -1.71 -27.36
N ASN A 59 -10.01 -1.56 -26.34
CA ASN A 59 -10.23 -2.12 -25.01
C ASN A 59 -10.87 -1.12 -24.00
N VAL A 60 -11.05 0.15 -24.40
CA VAL A 60 -11.52 1.21 -23.48
C VAL A 60 -12.88 0.92 -22.89
N GLU A 61 -13.86 0.60 -23.75
CA GLU A 61 -15.24 0.36 -23.28
C GLU A 61 -15.30 -0.91 -22.40
N ALA A 62 -14.57 -1.95 -22.78
CA ALA A 62 -14.51 -3.17 -21.99
C ALA A 62 -13.88 -2.93 -20.60
N LEU A 63 -12.83 -2.10 -20.50
CA LEU A 63 -12.25 -1.74 -19.22
C LEU A 63 -13.19 -0.84 -18.39
N LYS A 64 -13.95 0.07 -19.00
CA LYS A 64 -14.97 0.86 -18.29
C LYS A 64 -16.08 -0.02 -17.69
N GLU A 65 -16.52 -1.04 -18.41
CA GLU A 65 -17.47 -2.04 -17.90
C GLU A 65 -16.85 -2.83 -16.74
N ASN A 66 -15.58 -3.22 -16.84
CA ASN A 66 -14.84 -3.92 -15.80
C ASN A 66 -14.68 -3.06 -14.53
N VAL A 67 -14.52 -1.74 -14.62
CA VAL A 67 -14.52 -0.83 -13.47
C VAL A 67 -15.82 -0.94 -12.65
N GLU A 68 -16.96 -1.06 -13.31
CA GLU A 68 -18.25 -1.27 -12.63
C GLU A 68 -18.33 -2.63 -11.92
N GLU A 69 -17.72 -3.67 -12.48
CA GLU A 69 -17.64 -4.98 -11.84
C GLU A 69 -16.75 -4.92 -10.59
N TRP A 70 -15.59 -4.27 -10.69
CA TRP A 70 -14.71 -4.04 -9.54
C TRP A 70 -15.36 -3.19 -8.45
N ARG A 71 -16.11 -2.15 -8.83
CA ARG A 71 -16.88 -1.34 -7.87
C ARG A 71 -17.88 -2.18 -7.08
N LYS A 72 -18.62 -3.05 -7.76
CA LYS A 72 -19.57 -3.98 -7.13
C LYS A 72 -18.83 -4.98 -6.21
N LEU A 73 -17.71 -5.51 -6.68
CA LEU A 73 -16.90 -6.47 -5.93
C LEU A 73 -16.36 -5.85 -4.64
N PHE A 74 -15.74 -4.66 -4.70
CA PHE A 74 -15.23 -3.97 -3.52
C PHE A 74 -16.36 -3.64 -2.52
N ASN A 75 -17.48 -3.11 -2.98
CA ASN A 75 -18.61 -2.84 -2.10
C ASN A 75 -19.20 -4.12 -1.48
N HIS A 76 -19.16 -5.24 -2.18
CA HIS A 76 -19.58 -6.52 -1.61
C HIS A 76 -18.58 -7.04 -0.55
N GLU A 77 -17.28 -7.00 -0.83
CA GLU A 77 -16.24 -7.46 0.09
C GLU A 77 -16.23 -6.65 1.39
N PHE A 78 -16.35 -5.34 1.29
CA PHE A 78 -16.23 -4.43 2.43
C PHE A 78 -17.57 -3.98 3.03
N ARG A 79 -18.71 -4.55 2.61
CA ARG A 79 -20.07 -4.13 2.98
C ARG A 79 -20.36 -4.00 4.47
N THR A 80 -19.59 -4.65 5.33
CA THR A 80 -19.76 -4.61 6.79
C THR A 80 -18.86 -3.60 7.49
N ILE A 81 -17.95 -2.96 6.74
CA ILE A 81 -16.89 -2.10 7.28
C ILE A 81 -16.90 -0.73 6.62
N GLU A 82 -17.06 -0.70 5.30
CA GLU A 82 -17.12 0.52 4.50
C GLU A 82 -18.53 0.69 3.91
N GLU A 83 -19.14 1.86 4.10
CA GLU A 83 -20.52 2.09 3.68
C GLU A 83 -20.66 2.17 2.15
N ASN A 84 -19.69 2.78 1.47
CA ASN A 84 -19.74 2.97 0.03
C ASN A 84 -18.34 3.28 -0.54
N ILE A 85 -17.73 2.30 -1.16
CA ILE A 85 -16.47 2.50 -1.88
C ILE A 85 -16.80 3.09 -3.26
N GLN A 86 -16.31 4.31 -3.49
CA GLN A 86 -16.37 4.95 -4.81
C GLN A 86 -15.22 4.38 -5.65
N PHE A 87 -15.56 3.79 -6.78
CA PHE A 87 -14.59 3.34 -7.77
C PHE A 87 -15.11 3.70 -9.14
N PHE A 88 -14.41 4.56 -9.86
CA PHE A 88 -14.86 5.14 -11.12
C PHE A 88 -13.67 5.52 -12.01
N THR A 89 -13.95 5.86 -13.24
CA THR A 89 -12.97 6.28 -14.24
C THR A 89 -13.37 7.58 -14.90
N GLU A 90 -12.39 8.36 -15.29
CA GLU A 90 -12.54 9.60 -16.05
C GLU A 90 -11.54 9.60 -17.21
N ASP A 91 -11.94 10.20 -18.33
CA ASP A 91 -11.04 10.42 -19.45
C ASP A 91 -10.12 11.61 -19.13
N VAL A 92 -8.82 11.44 -19.32
CA VAL A 92 -7.80 12.44 -19.03
C VAL A 92 -6.93 12.77 -20.24
N GLU A 93 -6.16 13.87 -20.16
CA GLU A 93 -5.20 14.20 -21.20
C GLU A 93 -4.11 13.12 -21.32
N THR A 94 -3.63 12.92 -22.55
CA THR A 94 -2.58 11.94 -22.84
C THR A 94 -1.31 12.26 -22.07
N PRO A 95 -0.85 11.38 -21.16
CA PRO A 95 0.42 11.58 -20.50
C PRO A 95 1.57 11.51 -21.52
N ALA A 96 2.60 12.29 -21.29
CA ALA A 96 3.77 12.30 -22.17
C ALA A 96 4.57 11.00 -22.12
N PHE A 97 4.44 10.22 -21.04
CA PHE A 97 5.24 9.02 -20.79
C PHE A 97 4.43 7.94 -20.09
N GLU A 98 4.78 6.70 -20.38
CA GLU A 98 4.36 5.51 -19.66
C GLU A 98 5.55 4.94 -18.87
N THR A 99 5.28 4.22 -17.80
CA THR A 99 6.31 3.44 -17.10
C THR A 99 6.78 2.31 -18.02
N PRO A 100 8.11 2.11 -18.19
CA PRO A 100 8.62 0.96 -18.95
C PRO A 100 8.07 -0.36 -18.41
N GLU A 101 7.74 -1.30 -19.29
CA GLU A 101 7.02 -2.54 -18.95
C GLU A 101 7.67 -3.32 -17.83
N GLU A 102 8.97 -3.62 -17.95
CA GLU A 102 9.72 -4.34 -16.91
C GLU A 102 9.68 -3.64 -15.55
N ILE A 103 9.73 -2.30 -15.55
CA ILE A 103 9.66 -1.51 -14.31
C ILE A 103 8.23 -1.52 -13.76
N GLN A 104 7.23 -1.37 -14.60
CA GLN A 104 5.82 -1.46 -14.24
C GLN A 104 5.52 -2.79 -13.55
N ASP A 105 5.94 -3.90 -14.14
CA ASP A 105 5.68 -5.24 -13.61
C ASP A 105 6.34 -5.42 -12.25
N ASN A 106 7.62 -5.04 -12.13
CA ASN A 106 8.34 -5.11 -10.87
C ASN A 106 7.71 -4.24 -9.77
N LEU A 107 7.26 -3.01 -10.11
CA LEU A 107 6.59 -2.12 -9.16
C LEU A 107 5.24 -2.68 -8.73
N LEU A 108 4.46 -3.18 -9.68
CA LEU A 108 3.14 -3.76 -9.39
C LEU A 108 3.26 -5.01 -8.53
N ASP A 109 4.20 -5.89 -8.83
CA ASP A 109 4.50 -7.07 -8.01
C ASP A 109 4.88 -6.68 -6.57
N ALA A 110 5.70 -5.64 -6.41
CA ALA A 110 6.05 -5.13 -5.09
C ALA A 110 4.83 -4.54 -4.35
N ILE A 111 4.00 -3.75 -5.03
CA ILE A 111 2.76 -3.18 -4.47
C ILE A 111 1.79 -4.31 -4.07
N TYR A 112 1.62 -5.29 -4.95
CA TYR A 112 0.71 -6.41 -4.74
C TYR A 112 1.21 -7.33 -3.61
N GLY A 113 2.48 -7.71 -3.66
CA GLY A 113 3.11 -8.69 -2.76
C GLY A 113 3.52 -8.14 -1.40
N CYS A 114 3.72 -6.82 -1.21
CA CYS A 114 4.14 -6.29 0.07
C CYS A 114 3.08 -6.52 1.15
N HIS A 115 3.55 -6.88 2.35
CA HIS A 115 2.65 -7.08 3.50
C HIS A 115 1.93 -5.77 3.85
N ASN A 116 0.62 -5.87 4.10
CA ASN A 116 -0.22 -4.78 4.58
C ASN A 116 -1.28 -5.34 5.54
N GLY A 117 -1.52 -4.65 6.64
CA GLY A 117 -2.46 -5.10 7.67
C GLY A 117 -1.76 -5.72 8.88
N VAL A 118 -2.50 -6.54 9.61
CA VAL A 118 -2.00 -7.24 10.80
C VAL A 118 -1.15 -8.45 10.39
N LEU A 119 0.07 -8.52 10.92
CA LEU A 119 0.92 -9.69 10.79
C LEU A 119 0.75 -10.63 11.99
N ARG A 120 0.64 -10.07 13.20
CA ARG A 120 0.52 -10.84 14.44
C ARG A 120 -0.27 -10.08 15.51
N MET A 121 -1.11 -10.80 16.23
CA MET A 121 -1.76 -10.31 17.46
C MET A 121 -0.94 -10.72 18.69
N ILE A 122 -1.09 -10.01 19.81
CA ILE A 122 -0.45 -10.41 21.07
C ILE A 122 -1.16 -11.67 21.59
N PRO A 123 -0.46 -12.82 21.75
CA PRO A 123 -1.13 -14.09 22.09
C PRO A 123 -1.91 -14.06 23.41
N VAL A 124 -1.42 -13.31 24.40
CA VAL A 124 -2.08 -13.18 25.72
C VAL A 124 -3.15 -12.09 25.73
N PHE A 125 -3.22 -11.23 24.71
CA PHE A 125 -4.24 -10.20 24.52
C PHE A 125 -4.72 -10.22 23.05
N PRO A 126 -5.60 -11.16 22.67
CA PRO A 126 -5.95 -11.41 21.27
C PRO A 126 -6.61 -10.24 20.54
N SER A 127 -7.08 -9.22 21.25
CA SER A 127 -7.63 -8.00 20.69
C SER A 127 -6.59 -6.90 20.42
N VAL A 128 -5.31 -7.14 20.79
CA VAL A 128 -4.24 -6.16 20.64
C VAL A 128 -3.29 -6.58 19.55
N VAL A 129 -3.07 -5.69 18.58
CA VAL A 129 -2.12 -5.90 17.49
C VAL A 129 -0.69 -5.83 18.03
N GLU A 130 0.08 -6.90 17.82
CA GLU A 130 1.51 -6.92 18.11
C GLU A 130 2.30 -6.30 16.96
N THR A 131 2.09 -6.81 15.75
CA THR A 131 2.87 -6.45 14.57
C THR A 131 1.96 -6.19 13.38
N SER A 132 2.17 -5.08 12.70
CA SER A 132 1.43 -4.69 11.51
C SER A 132 2.27 -3.83 10.57
N SER A 133 1.84 -3.74 9.33
CA SER A 133 2.37 -2.78 8.36
C SER A 133 1.24 -2.10 7.59
N ASN A 134 1.53 -0.93 7.05
CA ASN A 134 0.61 -0.15 6.24
C ASN A 134 1.36 0.41 5.02
N LEU A 135 0.91 0.06 3.82
CA LEU A 135 1.35 0.69 2.58
C LEU A 135 0.65 2.05 2.48
N ALA A 136 1.30 3.08 2.98
CA ALA A 136 0.67 4.35 3.28
C ALA A 136 0.64 5.31 2.09
N ILE A 137 1.75 5.41 1.34
CA ILE A 137 1.86 6.34 0.23
C ILE A 137 2.52 5.64 -0.95
N ILE A 138 1.95 5.83 -2.10
CA ILE A 138 2.56 5.53 -3.41
C ILE A 138 2.52 6.81 -4.25
N ASP A 139 3.64 7.14 -4.85
CA ASP A 139 3.76 8.25 -5.78
C ASP A 139 4.66 7.83 -6.94
N ILE A 140 4.06 7.62 -8.11
CA ILE A 140 4.75 7.21 -9.34
C ILE A 140 4.42 8.22 -10.41
N GLU A 141 5.40 9.00 -10.82
CA GLU A 141 5.26 10.01 -11.86
C GLU A 141 6.62 10.42 -12.43
N GLY A 142 6.66 10.82 -13.71
CA GLY A 142 7.81 11.45 -14.33
C GLY A 142 9.11 10.63 -14.31
N GLY A 143 9.00 9.29 -14.24
CA GLY A 143 10.16 8.38 -14.15
C GLY A 143 10.69 8.18 -12.73
N HIS A 144 9.94 8.61 -11.73
CA HIS A 144 10.22 8.38 -10.31
C HIS A 144 9.13 7.50 -9.70
N ALA A 145 9.54 6.64 -8.76
CA ALA A 145 8.62 5.86 -7.96
C ALA A 145 9.02 5.98 -6.48
N TYR A 146 8.09 6.40 -5.65
CA TYR A 146 8.29 6.61 -4.24
C TYR A 146 7.23 5.88 -3.43
N PHE A 147 7.66 5.16 -2.40
CA PHE A 147 6.78 4.40 -1.52
C PHE A 147 7.07 4.75 -0.07
N LYS A 148 6.03 4.87 0.71
CA LYS A 148 6.14 5.06 2.15
C LYS A 148 5.29 4.04 2.88
N LEU A 149 5.94 3.22 3.68
CA LEU A 149 5.31 2.21 4.50
C LEU A 149 5.53 2.53 5.97
N LEU A 150 4.61 2.11 6.82
CA LEU A 150 4.74 2.21 8.26
C LEU A 150 4.55 0.84 8.88
N ALA A 151 5.64 0.27 9.38
CA ALA A 151 5.60 -0.93 10.18
C ALA A 151 5.60 -0.60 11.68
N ARG A 152 4.92 -1.42 12.46
CA ARG A 152 4.83 -1.30 13.91
C ARG A 152 4.91 -2.67 14.55
N SER A 153 5.64 -2.78 15.67
CA SER A 153 5.64 -3.98 16.49
C SER A 153 5.86 -3.63 17.96
N ALA A 154 5.23 -4.38 18.85
CA ALA A 154 5.51 -4.38 20.27
C ALA A 154 6.70 -5.30 20.61
N ASN A 155 7.08 -6.19 19.68
CA ASN A 155 8.16 -7.17 19.83
C ASN A 155 9.32 -6.79 18.91
N GLU A 156 10.56 -6.74 19.45
CA GLU A 156 11.73 -6.30 18.70
C GLU A 156 12.08 -7.24 17.53
N SER A 157 12.07 -8.55 17.79
CA SER A 157 12.34 -9.57 16.76
C SER A 157 11.32 -9.52 15.62
N MET A 158 10.04 -9.31 15.93
CA MET A 158 8.98 -9.18 14.93
C MET A 158 9.05 -7.83 14.20
N LYS A 159 9.57 -6.80 14.84
CA LYS A 159 9.87 -5.51 14.19
C LYS A 159 10.94 -5.69 13.11
N GLU A 160 12.01 -6.40 13.43
CA GLU A 160 13.07 -6.73 12.47
C GLU A 160 12.53 -7.61 11.34
N TYR A 161 11.73 -8.60 11.67
CA TYR A 161 11.14 -9.50 10.68
C TYR A 161 10.27 -8.76 9.66
N ILE A 162 9.32 -7.93 10.11
CA ILE A 162 8.45 -7.19 9.18
C ILE A 162 9.25 -6.15 8.37
N ALA A 163 10.25 -5.50 8.98
CA ALA A 163 11.12 -4.55 8.29
C ALA A 163 11.90 -5.25 7.18
N THR A 164 12.53 -6.39 7.47
CA THR A 164 13.28 -7.19 6.48
C THR A 164 12.36 -7.74 5.38
N THR A 165 11.12 -8.13 5.72
CA THR A 165 10.12 -8.57 4.73
C THR A 165 9.81 -7.48 3.71
N LEU A 166 9.56 -6.26 4.19
CA LEU A 166 9.28 -5.11 3.33
C LEU A 166 10.51 -4.70 2.52
N GLU A 167 11.69 -4.67 3.16
CA GLU A 167 12.97 -4.40 2.47
C GLU A 167 13.21 -5.39 1.33
N SER A 168 13.05 -6.68 1.61
CA SER A 168 13.26 -7.74 0.61
C SER A 168 12.30 -7.58 -0.57
N THR A 169 11.02 -7.30 -0.31
CA THR A 169 10.00 -7.14 -1.34
C THR A 169 10.36 -5.99 -2.31
N PHE A 170 10.67 -4.82 -1.79
CA PHE A 170 11.00 -3.66 -2.63
C PHE A 170 12.41 -3.74 -3.24
N SER A 171 13.36 -4.39 -2.56
CA SER A 171 14.69 -4.64 -3.13
C SER A 171 14.65 -5.59 -4.33
N MET A 172 13.80 -6.62 -4.31
CA MET A 172 13.57 -7.50 -5.46
C MET A 172 12.99 -6.74 -6.66
N ALA A 173 12.17 -5.72 -6.40
CA ALA A 173 11.67 -4.81 -7.44
C ALA A 173 12.72 -3.79 -7.94
N GLY A 174 13.97 -3.88 -7.48
CA GLY A 174 15.05 -2.98 -7.88
C GLY A 174 15.07 -1.63 -7.17
N MET A 175 14.31 -1.48 -6.08
CA MET A 175 14.23 -0.23 -5.33
C MET A 175 15.30 -0.14 -4.22
N LYS A 176 15.72 1.08 -3.93
CA LYS A 176 16.50 1.37 -2.73
C LYS A 176 15.56 1.53 -1.55
N VAL A 177 15.81 0.78 -0.46
CA VAL A 177 15.01 0.84 0.75
C VAL A 177 15.81 1.53 1.85
N GLU A 178 15.17 2.48 2.55
CA GLU A 178 15.74 3.17 3.69
C GLU A 178 14.83 2.99 4.91
N MET A 179 15.43 2.55 6.02
CA MET A 179 14.73 2.40 7.29
C MET A 179 14.92 3.66 8.13
N SER A 180 13.83 4.21 8.67
CA SER A 180 13.88 5.42 9.50
C SER A 180 12.97 5.32 10.72
N GLY A 181 13.37 6.00 11.82
CA GLY A 181 12.53 6.16 13.01
C GLY A 181 12.30 4.89 13.82
N SER A 182 13.27 3.96 13.80
CA SER A 182 13.21 2.75 14.62
C SER A 182 13.45 3.08 16.09
N TYR A 183 12.54 2.61 16.97
CA TYR A 183 12.66 2.65 18.43
C TYR A 183 12.51 1.24 18.96
N GLY A 184 13.18 0.91 20.09
CA GLY A 184 13.04 -0.39 20.75
C GLY A 184 11.59 -0.77 21.00
N GLY A 185 11.24 -2.03 20.76
CA GLY A 185 9.94 -2.60 21.09
C GLY A 185 9.73 -2.64 22.60
N TRP A 186 8.50 -2.80 23.04
CA TRP A 186 8.19 -3.12 24.42
C TRP A 186 7.85 -4.60 24.51
N ASP A 187 8.75 -5.39 25.11
CA ASP A 187 8.45 -6.77 25.45
C ASP A 187 7.35 -6.80 26.51
N SER A 188 6.27 -7.51 26.24
CA SER A 188 5.32 -7.88 27.27
C SER A 188 6.08 -8.74 28.30
N ALA A 189 6.13 -8.28 29.54
CA ALA A 189 6.82 -8.99 30.60
C ALA A 189 6.38 -10.47 30.66
N PRO A 190 7.31 -11.43 30.80
CA PRO A 190 6.94 -12.83 30.94
C PRO A 190 6.01 -13.02 32.13
N HIS A 191 5.16 -14.05 32.07
CA HIS A 191 4.22 -14.40 33.12
C HIS A 191 4.93 -14.43 34.50
N GLY A 192 4.51 -13.54 35.42
CA GLY A 192 5.07 -13.44 36.77
C GLY A 192 5.93 -12.22 37.06
N ALA A 193 6.31 -11.43 36.06
CA ALA A 193 6.99 -10.16 36.34
C ALA A 193 5.98 -9.10 36.82
N ALA A 194 6.27 -8.45 37.95
CA ALA A 194 5.41 -7.39 38.48
C ALA A 194 5.33 -6.23 37.47
N LEU A 195 4.12 -5.87 37.08
CA LEU A 195 3.85 -4.71 36.22
C LEU A 195 4.55 -3.46 36.80
N PRO A 196 5.23 -2.65 35.98
CA PRO A 196 5.82 -1.39 36.42
C PRO A 196 4.79 -0.56 37.16
N ARG A 197 5.23 0.14 38.23
CA ARG A 197 4.35 0.93 39.12
C ARG A 197 3.43 1.93 38.38
N ALA A 198 3.86 2.40 37.20
CA ALA A 198 3.09 3.29 36.35
C ALA A 198 1.78 2.66 35.80
N LEU A 199 1.69 1.33 35.71
CA LEU A 199 0.50 0.62 35.22
C LEU A 199 -0.48 0.22 36.34
N ARG A 200 -0.13 0.44 37.62
CA ARG A 200 -0.97 0.10 38.77
C ARG A 200 -1.96 1.20 39.17
N ARG A 201 -1.83 2.40 38.62
CA ARG A 201 -2.74 3.52 38.92
C ARG A 201 -3.56 3.88 37.68
N GLY A 202 -4.75 3.32 37.60
CA GLY A 202 -5.91 3.83 36.87
C GLY A 202 -5.72 4.05 35.37
N GLY A 203 -6.36 3.24 34.56
CA GLY A 203 -6.53 3.44 33.13
C GLY A 203 -5.35 2.90 32.31
N TYR A 204 -5.54 1.71 31.76
CA TYR A 204 -4.71 1.13 30.73
C TYR A 204 -4.71 2.05 29.49
N ARG A 205 -3.79 3.00 29.43
CA ARG A 205 -3.42 3.60 28.15
C ARG A 205 -2.47 2.59 27.51
N ALA A 206 -2.99 1.81 26.60
CA ALA A 206 -2.15 1.03 25.69
C ALA A 206 -1.05 1.94 25.18
N GLY A 207 0.21 1.66 25.60
CA GLY A 207 1.35 2.44 25.15
C GLY A 207 1.33 2.43 23.63
N ARG A 208 1.35 3.61 23.01
CA ARG A 208 1.31 3.71 21.55
C ARG A 208 2.43 2.85 20.99
N PRO A 209 2.14 1.90 20.08
CA PRO A 209 3.19 1.11 19.45
C PRO A 209 4.25 2.06 18.88
N ARG A 210 5.51 1.78 19.16
CA ARG A 210 6.61 2.64 18.72
C ARG A 210 6.80 2.43 17.22
N ARG A 211 7.04 3.50 16.48
CA ARG A 211 6.95 3.57 15.03
C ARG A 211 8.29 3.23 14.38
N SER A 212 8.29 2.36 13.37
CA SER A 212 9.36 2.25 12.38
C SER A 212 8.81 2.67 11.02
N GLY A 213 9.45 3.62 10.36
CA GLY A 213 9.10 3.99 8.99
C GLY A 213 10.03 3.26 8.03
N VAL A 214 9.47 2.66 7.00
CA VAL A 214 10.21 2.14 5.84
C VAL A 214 10.02 3.14 4.72
N LEU A 215 11.10 3.69 4.20
CA LEU A 215 11.11 4.60 3.08
C LEU A 215 11.79 3.90 1.90
N CYS A 216 11.09 3.78 0.79
CA CYS A 216 11.64 3.19 -0.42
C CYS A 216 11.84 4.27 -1.47
N HIS A 217 13.05 4.34 -2.01
CA HIS A 217 13.38 5.21 -3.15
C HIS A 217 13.91 4.36 -4.30
N PRO A 218 13.70 4.73 -5.55
CA PRO A 218 14.34 4.06 -6.66
C PRO A 218 15.86 4.16 -6.51
N ARG A 219 16.57 3.04 -6.69
CA ARG A 219 17.99 3.14 -6.98
C ARG A 219 18.15 4.02 -8.20
N GLN A 220 19.15 4.89 -8.25
CA GLN A 220 19.56 5.53 -9.51
C GLN A 220 19.95 4.42 -10.51
N VAL A 221 18.93 3.86 -11.14
CA VAL A 221 19.12 3.12 -12.39
C VAL A 221 19.39 4.20 -13.42
N SER A 222 20.48 4.09 -14.15
CA SER A 222 20.76 4.93 -15.34
C SER A 222 19.45 5.16 -16.08
N ALA A 223 19.06 6.41 -16.23
CA ALA A 223 17.73 6.90 -16.61
C ALA A 223 16.96 5.88 -17.47
N PRO A 224 15.85 5.33 -17.02
CA PRO A 224 15.08 4.38 -17.80
C PRO A 224 14.75 5.06 -19.13
N ARG A 225 14.90 4.36 -20.23
CA ARG A 225 14.45 4.86 -21.53
C ARG A 225 12.98 5.16 -21.39
N ARG A 226 12.61 6.45 -21.40
CA ARG A 226 11.23 6.89 -21.30
C ARG A 226 10.45 6.24 -22.43
N SER A 227 9.50 5.38 -22.13
CA SER A 227 8.58 4.89 -23.14
C SER A 227 7.60 6.01 -23.46
N VAL A 228 7.52 6.37 -24.75
CA VAL A 228 6.62 7.39 -25.24
C VAL A 228 5.26 6.76 -25.44
N VAL A 229 4.18 7.43 -25.00
CA VAL A 229 2.81 6.97 -25.23
C VAL A 229 2.57 6.79 -26.73
N ARG A 230 2.02 5.66 -27.12
CA ARG A 230 1.69 5.39 -28.53
C ARG A 230 0.45 6.21 -28.93
N PRO A 231 0.42 6.80 -30.13
CA PRO A 231 -0.70 7.63 -30.56
C PRO A 231 -2.07 6.94 -30.60
N ASP A 232 -2.06 5.61 -30.62
CA ASP A 232 -3.26 4.78 -30.75
C ASP A 232 -3.87 4.35 -29.41
N ASN A 233 -3.25 4.74 -28.28
CA ASN A 233 -3.76 4.42 -26.96
C ASN A 233 -4.80 5.45 -26.51
N ALA A 234 -5.85 4.95 -25.89
CA ALA A 234 -6.83 5.76 -25.15
C ALA A 234 -6.40 5.91 -23.69
N LEU A 235 -7.04 6.81 -22.98
CA LEU A 235 -6.58 7.27 -21.68
C LEU A 235 -7.73 7.30 -20.70
N ALA A 236 -7.45 6.89 -19.48
CA ALA A 236 -8.37 7.05 -18.36
C ALA A 236 -7.61 7.20 -17.04
N ALA A 237 -8.09 8.08 -16.16
CA ALA A 237 -7.73 8.09 -14.74
C ALA A 237 -8.70 7.17 -13.98
N TYR A 238 -8.17 6.43 -13.02
CA TYR A 238 -8.93 5.52 -12.17
C TYR A 238 -8.77 5.96 -10.72
N HIS A 239 -9.89 6.08 -10.02
CA HIS A 239 -9.97 6.58 -8.65
C HIS A 239 -10.63 5.55 -7.73
N ILE A 240 -10.16 5.49 -6.48
CA ILE A 240 -10.74 4.68 -5.43
C ILE A 240 -10.71 5.40 -4.08
#